data_ce1192ab74a08641b3acf98021d042aa
#
_entry.id   ce1192ab74a08641b3acf98021d042aa
#
_cell.length_a   1.000
_cell.length_b   1.000
_cell.length_c   1.000
_cell.angle_alpha   90.00
_cell.angle_beta   90.00
_cell.angle_gamma   90.00
#
_symmetry.space_group_name_H-M   'P 1'
#
loop_
_entity.id
_entity.type
_entity.pdbx_description
1 polymer ?
#
loop_
_entity_poly.entity_id
_entity_poly.type
_entity_poly.pdbx_seq_one_letter_code
_entity_poly.pdbx_strand_id
1 'polypeptide(L)'
;MNTLKLIMVTLFSVTMAFAQGFKVKAAGEQTFSFEDEVGRNQAMFFSSTPLEDVTGLSNDVKGTITFDVNDVFTLKGSISISTASLKTGIELRDGHLQSADWLDAESYPEITYVIKNVSNVKTIEDNKLEVKVTGDFTAHGVTKEVIADVTMTYLDESEQTKKKAPGDLLGVVAKFSIVLSDYEVEHMVVGQKVADSIEITVTMVGSNAK
;
A
#
# COMPACT_ATOMS: atom_id res chain seq x y z
N MET A 1 -58.24 -27.59 -26.65
CA MET A 1 -57.59 -26.92 -25.53
C MET A 1 -56.10 -27.20 -25.64
N ASN A 2 -55.37 -26.26 -26.32
CA ASN A 2 -53.91 -26.41 -26.53
C ASN A 2 -53.19 -25.65 -25.43
N THR A 3 -52.48 -26.38 -24.55
CA THR A 3 -51.59 -25.82 -23.54
C THR A 3 -50.24 -25.51 -24.16
N LEU A 4 -49.96 -24.22 -24.38
CA LEU A 4 -48.66 -23.73 -24.82
C LEU A 4 -47.66 -23.78 -23.65
N LYS A 5 -46.69 -24.70 -23.71
CA LYS A 5 -45.60 -24.76 -22.74
C LYS A 5 -44.57 -23.68 -23.07
N LEU A 6 -44.52 -22.65 -22.23
CA LEU A 6 -43.51 -21.60 -22.30
C LEU A 6 -42.18 -22.17 -21.75
N ILE A 7 -41.19 -22.40 -22.62
CA ILE A 7 -39.84 -22.78 -22.25
C ILE A 7 -39.08 -21.50 -21.92
N MET A 8 -38.83 -21.30 -20.64
CA MET A 8 -38.00 -20.18 -20.13
C MET A 8 -36.54 -20.57 -20.29
N VAL A 9 -35.87 -20.04 -21.31
CA VAL A 9 -34.41 -20.17 -21.48
C VAL A 9 -33.72 -19.14 -20.59
N THR A 10 -33.16 -19.59 -19.47
CA THR A 10 -32.29 -18.77 -18.64
C THR A 10 -30.92 -18.64 -19.32
N LEU A 11 -30.64 -17.47 -19.85
CA LEU A 11 -29.34 -17.13 -20.39
C LEU A 11 -28.34 -16.94 -19.20
N PHE A 12 -27.52 -17.94 -18.99
CA PHE A 12 -26.40 -17.82 -18.00
C PHE A 12 -25.27 -17.03 -18.68
N SER A 13 -25.19 -15.74 -18.41
CA SER A 13 -24.04 -14.92 -18.84
C SER A 13 -22.82 -15.31 -18.00
N VAL A 14 -21.94 -16.13 -18.58
CA VAL A 14 -20.60 -16.37 -18.02
C VAL A 14 -19.79 -15.10 -18.30
N THR A 15 -19.61 -14.26 -17.30
CA THR A 15 -18.61 -13.20 -17.32
C THR A 15 -17.23 -13.86 -17.26
N MET A 16 -16.55 -13.95 -18.39
CA MET A 16 -15.13 -14.28 -18.41
C MET A 16 -14.38 -13.12 -17.72
N ALA A 17 -13.89 -13.34 -16.52
CA ALA A 17 -12.89 -12.47 -15.92
C ALA A 17 -11.61 -12.65 -16.74
N PHE A 18 -11.25 -11.64 -17.52
CA PHE A 18 -9.95 -11.62 -18.17
C PHE A 18 -8.90 -11.33 -17.10
N ALA A 19 -7.87 -12.17 -17.02
CA ALA A 19 -6.68 -11.87 -16.26
C ALA A 19 -6.11 -10.51 -16.70
N GLN A 20 -5.87 -9.63 -15.75
CA GLN A 20 -5.30 -8.32 -15.99
C GLN A 20 -3.96 -8.23 -15.25
N GLY A 21 -2.89 -8.09 -16.00
CA GLY A 21 -1.54 -8.05 -15.48
C GLY A 21 -0.60 -7.22 -16.35
N PHE A 22 0.67 -7.36 -16.09
CA PHE A 22 1.74 -6.73 -16.86
C PHE A 22 2.02 -7.51 -18.14
N LYS A 23 2.48 -6.82 -19.19
CA LYS A 23 3.01 -7.40 -20.41
C LYS A 23 4.53 -7.21 -20.44
N VAL A 24 5.23 -8.03 -19.68
CA VAL A 24 6.67 -8.00 -19.48
C VAL A 24 7.27 -9.36 -19.82
N LYS A 25 8.60 -9.52 -19.71
CA LYS A 25 9.27 -10.78 -20.05
C LYS A 25 9.04 -11.89 -19.03
N ALA A 26 8.90 -11.52 -17.75
CA ALA A 26 8.59 -12.46 -16.68
C ALA A 26 7.20 -13.09 -16.87
N ALA A 27 7.01 -14.30 -16.33
CA ALA A 27 5.74 -15.00 -16.32
C ALA A 27 5.55 -15.74 -15.00
N GLY A 28 4.28 -15.96 -14.62
CA GLY A 28 3.91 -16.65 -13.40
C GLY A 28 4.12 -15.85 -12.14
N GLU A 29 4.10 -16.53 -10.99
CA GLU A 29 4.20 -15.89 -9.68
C GLU A 29 5.61 -15.33 -9.44
N GLN A 30 5.68 -14.06 -9.07
CA GLN A 30 6.88 -13.33 -8.68
C GLN A 30 6.73 -12.80 -7.25
N THR A 31 7.82 -12.84 -6.49
CA THR A 31 7.88 -12.27 -5.13
C THR A 31 8.95 -11.21 -5.09
N PHE A 32 8.58 -10.01 -4.63
CA PHE A 32 9.47 -8.87 -4.47
C PHE A 32 9.68 -8.58 -2.98
N SER A 33 10.95 -8.45 -2.57
CA SER A 33 11.33 -7.92 -1.26
C SER A 33 11.56 -6.42 -1.36
N PHE A 34 11.06 -5.67 -0.37
CA PHE A 34 11.18 -4.21 -0.28
C PHE A 34 12.19 -3.77 0.78
N GLU A 35 13.02 -4.69 1.26
CA GLU A 35 14.15 -4.32 2.12
C GLU A 35 15.17 -3.52 1.30
N ASP A 36 15.49 -2.30 1.76
CA ASP A 36 16.47 -1.43 1.12
C ASP A 36 17.46 -0.91 2.16
N GLU A 37 18.66 -1.52 2.23
CA GLU A 37 19.72 -1.16 3.19
C GLU A 37 20.13 0.32 3.10
N VAL A 38 19.89 0.99 1.97
CA VAL A 38 20.19 2.41 1.77
C VAL A 38 19.06 3.33 2.26
N GLY A 39 17.87 2.76 2.56
CA GLY A 39 16.73 3.51 3.07
C GLY A 39 16.10 4.46 2.04
N ARG A 40 16.04 4.07 0.76
CA ARG A 40 15.41 4.86 -0.32
C ARG A 40 13.89 4.67 -0.39
N ASN A 41 13.38 3.57 0.18
CA ASN A 41 11.94 3.34 0.31
C ASN A 41 11.40 4.24 1.43
N GLN A 42 10.25 4.85 1.21
CA GLN A 42 9.70 5.85 2.11
C GLN A 42 8.22 5.65 2.33
N ALA A 43 7.80 5.78 3.58
CA ALA A 43 6.42 6.01 3.96
C ALA A 43 6.31 7.43 4.54
N MET A 44 5.44 8.24 3.95
CA MET A 44 5.22 9.64 4.34
C MET A 44 3.80 9.82 4.84
N PHE A 45 3.63 10.68 5.83
CA PHE A 45 2.33 11.18 6.23
C PHE A 45 2.26 12.70 6.11
N PHE A 46 1.06 13.19 5.85
CA PHE A 46 0.77 14.62 5.78
C PHE A 46 -0.49 14.94 6.57
N SER A 47 -0.37 15.95 7.43
CA SER A 47 -1.44 16.52 8.24
C SER A 47 -1.53 18.01 7.93
N SER A 48 -2.70 18.48 7.50
CA SER A 48 -2.91 19.89 7.17
C SER A 48 -4.02 20.49 8.03
N THR A 49 -3.72 21.60 8.66
CA THR A 49 -4.67 22.41 9.44
C THR A 49 -4.57 23.89 9.05
N PRO A 50 -5.56 24.73 9.39
CA PRO A 50 -5.45 26.16 9.13
C PRO A 50 -4.26 26.85 9.82
N LEU A 51 -3.64 26.24 10.82
CA LEU A 51 -2.54 26.81 11.58
C LEU A 51 -1.16 26.36 11.08
N GLU A 52 -1.03 25.08 10.75
CA GLU A 52 0.24 24.52 10.26
C GLU A 52 0.04 23.23 9.46
N ASP A 53 0.98 22.95 8.59
CA ASP A 53 1.14 21.68 7.92
C ASP A 53 2.26 20.88 8.56
N VAL A 54 2.01 19.58 8.79
CA VAL A 54 3.01 18.66 9.34
C VAL A 54 3.24 17.55 8.35
N THR A 55 4.48 17.39 7.91
CA THR A 55 4.94 16.23 7.15
C THR A 55 5.90 15.40 7.99
N GLY A 56 5.72 14.10 7.97
CA GLY A 56 6.70 13.17 8.54
C GLY A 56 6.94 12.01 7.61
N LEU A 57 8.05 11.31 7.81
CA LEU A 57 8.44 10.17 7.00
C LEU A 57 9.16 9.10 7.82
N SER A 58 9.13 7.88 7.29
CA SER A 58 9.99 6.76 7.66
C SER A 58 10.72 6.25 6.42
N ASN A 59 11.99 5.89 6.57
CA ASN A 59 12.77 5.17 5.57
C ASN A 59 12.89 3.66 5.89
N ASP A 60 12.30 3.19 6.99
CA ASP A 60 12.32 1.79 7.42
C ASP A 60 11.15 0.99 6.84
N VAL A 61 10.95 1.08 5.52
CA VAL A 61 9.90 0.33 4.82
C VAL A 61 10.38 -1.07 4.52
N LYS A 62 9.67 -2.09 5.01
CA LYS A 62 9.97 -3.51 4.85
C LYS A 62 8.74 -4.28 4.40
N GLY A 63 8.96 -5.45 3.83
CA GLY A 63 7.92 -6.38 3.51
C GLY A 63 8.11 -7.09 2.18
N THR A 64 7.11 -7.87 1.81
CA THR A 64 7.10 -8.63 0.57
C THR A 64 5.76 -8.54 -0.13
N ILE A 65 5.78 -8.53 -1.45
CA ILE A 65 4.60 -8.60 -2.31
C ILE A 65 4.81 -9.74 -3.31
N THR A 66 3.80 -10.59 -3.44
CA THR A 66 3.79 -11.73 -4.36
C THR A 66 2.54 -11.66 -5.24
N PHE A 67 2.69 -11.87 -6.53
CA PHE A 67 1.57 -11.96 -7.49
C PHE A 67 1.98 -12.67 -8.78
N ASP A 68 1.00 -13.18 -9.53
CA ASP A 68 1.21 -13.61 -10.91
C ASP A 68 1.30 -12.39 -11.82
N VAL A 69 2.38 -12.28 -12.59
CA VAL A 69 2.65 -11.12 -13.47
C VAL A 69 1.53 -10.90 -14.48
N ASN A 70 0.86 -11.98 -14.91
CA ASN A 70 -0.24 -11.91 -15.87
C ASN A 70 -1.60 -11.67 -15.20
N ASP A 71 -1.68 -11.77 -13.86
CA ASP A 71 -2.92 -11.62 -13.09
C ASP A 71 -2.67 -10.91 -11.75
N VAL A 72 -2.81 -9.58 -11.77
CA VAL A 72 -2.59 -8.75 -10.57
C VAL A 72 -3.64 -8.99 -9.47
N PHE A 73 -4.77 -9.64 -9.76
CA PHE A 73 -5.76 -9.99 -8.74
C PHE A 73 -5.24 -11.06 -7.74
N THR A 74 -4.14 -11.73 -8.07
CA THR A 74 -3.45 -12.67 -7.18
C THR A 74 -2.54 -11.99 -6.15
N LEU A 75 -2.49 -10.64 -6.16
CA LEU A 75 -1.62 -9.84 -5.29
C LEU A 75 -1.87 -10.14 -3.82
N LYS A 76 -0.80 -10.49 -3.12
CA LYS A 76 -0.78 -10.77 -1.68
C LYS A 76 0.53 -10.31 -1.07
N GLY A 77 0.54 -10.07 0.23
CA GLY A 77 1.73 -9.66 0.95
C GLY A 77 1.44 -8.66 2.05
N SER A 78 2.50 -8.15 2.63
CA SER A 78 2.42 -7.13 3.67
C SER A 78 3.60 -6.18 3.62
N ILE A 79 3.35 -4.95 4.01
CA ILE A 79 4.36 -3.90 4.18
C ILE A 79 4.28 -3.41 5.62
N SER A 80 5.43 -3.19 6.24
CA SER A 80 5.54 -2.62 7.59
C SER A 80 6.58 -1.50 7.64
N ILE A 81 6.42 -0.65 8.65
CA ILE A 81 7.42 0.33 9.08
C ILE A 81 7.55 0.25 10.60
N SER A 82 8.74 0.55 11.13
CA SER A 82 8.90 0.76 12.57
C SER A 82 8.24 2.09 12.98
N THR A 83 7.37 2.07 14.00
CA THR A 83 6.72 3.26 14.54
C THR A 83 7.77 4.28 15.03
N ALA A 84 8.85 3.79 15.67
CA ALA A 84 9.95 4.61 16.17
C ALA A 84 10.82 5.25 15.05
N SER A 85 10.66 4.80 13.80
CA SER A 85 11.39 5.36 12.64
C SER A 85 10.75 6.63 12.08
N LEU A 86 9.52 6.95 12.46
CA LEU A 86 8.82 8.14 11.98
C LEU A 86 9.49 9.42 12.48
N LYS A 87 9.77 10.34 11.54
CA LYS A 87 10.44 11.63 11.80
C LYS A 87 9.75 12.76 11.07
N THR A 88 9.62 13.90 11.74
CA THR A 88 9.09 15.15 11.21
C THR A 88 10.17 16.22 11.00
N GLY A 89 11.41 15.91 11.40
CA GLY A 89 12.54 16.85 11.36
C GLY A 89 12.60 17.82 12.55
N ILE A 90 11.69 17.70 13.52
CA ILE A 90 11.70 18.45 14.78
C ILE A 90 11.77 17.43 15.92
N GLU A 91 12.92 17.35 16.59
CA GLU A 91 13.22 16.30 17.59
C GLU A 91 12.16 16.21 18.70
N LEU A 92 11.70 17.35 19.23
CA LEU A 92 10.65 17.37 20.25
C LEU A 92 9.33 16.78 19.74
N ARG A 93 8.95 17.10 18.51
CA ARG A 93 7.74 16.56 17.87
C ARG A 93 7.88 15.08 17.56
N ASP A 94 9.08 14.65 17.13
CA ASP A 94 9.38 13.24 16.88
C ASP A 94 9.24 12.41 18.16
N GLY A 95 9.71 12.95 19.30
CA GLY A 95 9.53 12.33 20.61
C GLY A 95 8.06 12.23 21.03
N HIS A 96 7.27 13.28 20.80
CA HIS A 96 5.83 13.25 21.06
C HIS A 96 5.13 12.22 20.17
N LEU A 97 5.40 12.20 18.86
CA LEU A 97 4.79 11.28 17.91
C LEU A 97 4.96 9.81 18.30
N GLN A 98 6.10 9.48 18.93
CA GLN A 98 6.45 8.12 19.36
C GLN A 98 5.97 7.78 20.77
N SER A 99 5.52 8.79 21.56
CA SER A 99 5.10 8.61 22.94
C SER A 99 3.75 7.88 23.08
N ALA A 100 3.45 7.45 24.32
CA ALA A 100 2.19 6.79 24.68
C ALA A 100 0.95 7.68 24.45
N ASP A 101 1.11 9.00 24.42
CA ASP A 101 0.01 9.96 24.13
C ASP A 101 -0.33 10.04 22.63
N TRP A 102 0.46 9.40 21.77
CA TRP A 102 0.27 9.41 20.31
C TRP A 102 0.29 8.00 19.71
N LEU A 103 1.42 7.55 19.17
CA LEU A 103 1.50 6.26 18.48
C LEU A 103 2.00 5.11 19.37
N ASP A 104 2.45 5.43 20.57
CA ASP A 104 2.96 4.47 21.56
C ASP A 104 3.90 3.42 20.93
N ALA A 105 5.04 3.92 20.42
CA ALA A 105 5.99 3.08 19.70
C ALA A 105 6.60 1.95 20.58
N GLU A 106 6.55 2.06 21.91
CA GLU A 106 6.98 1.03 22.83
C GLU A 106 5.99 -0.16 22.86
N SER A 107 4.69 0.12 22.93
CA SER A 107 3.64 -0.89 22.96
C SER A 107 3.29 -1.39 21.55
N TYR A 108 3.37 -0.50 20.55
CA TYR A 108 3.02 -0.78 19.16
C TYR A 108 4.18 -0.46 18.21
N PRO A 109 5.22 -1.31 18.19
CA PRO A 109 6.49 -1.03 17.52
C PRO A 109 6.39 -1.01 15.98
N GLU A 110 5.32 -1.53 15.40
CA GLU A 110 5.14 -1.61 13.95
C GLU A 110 3.78 -1.04 13.50
N ILE A 111 3.80 -0.36 12.37
CA ILE A 111 2.63 -0.02 11.58
C ILE A 111 2.63 -0.90 10.34
N THR A 112 1.52 -1.57 10.03
CA THR A 112 1.46 -2.58 8.96
C THR A 112 0.31 -2.36 8.01
N TYR A 113 0.48 -2.80 6.75
CA TYR A 113 -0.58 -2.93 5.76
C TYR A 113 -0.55 -4.33 5.17
N VAL A 114 -1.59 -5.13 5.40
CA VAL A 114 -1.73 -6.50 4.90
C VAL A 114 -2.71 -6.51 3.74
N ILE A 115 -2.27 -6.91 2.56
CA ILE A 115 -3.06 -6.92 1.33
C ILE A 115 -4.13 -8.01 1.40
N LYS A 116 -5.38 -7.67 1.06
CA LYS A 116 -6.53 -8.58 1.02
C LYS A 116 -7.08 -8.78 -0.38
N ASN A 117 -7.23 -7.70 -1.15
CA ASN A 117 -7.90 -7.76 -2.44
C ASN A 117 -7.44 -6.62 -3.36
N VAL A 118 -7.51 -6.88 -4.67
CA VAL A 118 -7.26 -5.89 -5.72
C VAL A 118 -8.54 -5.67 -6.52
N SER A 119 -8.78 -4.43 -6.90
CA SER A 119 -9.91 -4.02 -7.72
C SER A 119 -9.54 -2.86 -8.65
N ASN A 120 -10.43 -2.51 -9.57
CA ASN A 120 -10.31 -1.34 -10.45
C ASN A 120 -8.96 -1.29 -11.19
N VAL A 121 -8.54 -2.43 -11.75
CA VAL A 121 -7.28 -2.53 -12.50
C VAL A 121 -7.38 -1.74 -13.79
N LYS A 122 -6.45 -0.81 -13.99
CA LYS A 122 -6.30 0.01 -15.19
C LYS A 122 -4.88 -0.09 -15.73
N THR A 123 -4.74 -0.59 -16.94
CA THR A 123 -3.46 -0.62 -17.65
C THR A 123 -3.15 0.78 -18.18
N ILE A 124 -2.02 1.34 -17.77
CA ILE A 124 -1.51 2.63 -18.25
C ILE A 124 -0.49 2.40 -19.38
N GLU A 125 0.42 1.44 -19.14
CA GLU A 125 1.43 0.99 -20.10
C GLU A 125 1.60 -0.52 -19.93
N ASP A 126 2.29 -1.20 -20.82
CA ASP A 126 2.51 -2.65 -20.76
C ASP A 126 3.17 -3.09 -19.43
N ASN A 127 3.97 -2.22 -18.84
CA ASN A 127 4.67 -2.43 -17.58
C ASN A 127 4.15 -1.56 -16.42
N LYS A 128 2.99 -0.89 -16.58
CA LYS A 128 2.46 0.04 -15.55
C LYS A 128 0.96 -0.09 -15.38
N LEU A 129 0.55 -0.32 -14.15
CA LEU A 129 -0.85 -0.47 -13.74
C LEU A 129 -1.23 0.56 -12.67
N GLU A 130 -2.47 1.02 -12.71
CA GLU A 130 -3.16 1.66 -11.59
C GLU A 130 -4.22 0.70 -11.05
N VAL A 131 -4.25 0.49 -9.74
CA VAL A 131 -5.16 -0.44 -9.08
C VAL A 131 -5.65 0.14 -7.76
N LYS A 132 -6.80 -0.34 -7.28
CA LYS A 132 -7.20 -0.15 -5.88
C LYS A 132 -6.87 -1.42 -5.11
N VAL A 133 -6.13 -1.26 -4.02
CA VAL A 133 -5.78 -2.34 -3.11
C VAL A 133 -6.54 -2.15 -1.81
N THR A 134 -7.35 -3.13 -1.45
CA THR A 134 -7.99 -3.20 -0.14
C THR A 134 -7.10 -4.02 0.79
N GLY A 135 -6.82 -3.52 1.98
CA GLY A 135 -5.99 -4.22 2.97
C GLY A 135 -6.33 -3.83 4.39
N ASP A 136 -5.81 -4.59 5.32
CA ASP A 136 -5.89 -4.30 6.75
C ASP A 136 -4.70 -3.40 7.13
N PHE A 137 -5.00 -2.16 7.48
CA PHE A 137 -4.01 -1.22 8.02
C PHE A 137 -4.08 -1.25 9.54
N THR A 138 -2.93 -1.50 10.18
CA THR A 138 -2.80 -1.54 11.64
C THR A 138 -1.86 -0.45 12.09
N ALA A 139 -2.33 0.40 13.00
CA ALA A 139 -1.56 1.42 13.70
C ALA A 139 -2.08 1.53 15.13
N HIS A 140 -1.21 1.84 16.09
CA HIS A 140 -1.58 2.00 17.51
C HIS A 140 -2.41 0.82 18.04
N GLY A 141 -2.09 -0.42 17.60
CA GLY A 141 -2.81 -1.65 17.98
C GLY A 141 -4.19 -1.85 17.37
N VAL A 142 -4.73 -0.88 16.65
CA VAL A 142 -6.04 -0.95 16.00
C VAL A 142 -5.90 -1.28 14.52
N THR A 143 -6.71 -2.23 14.04
CA THR A 143 -6.75 -2.64 12.64
C THR A 143 -8.04 -2.19 11.98
N LYS A 144 -7.94 -1.52 10.84
CA LYS A 144 -9.09 -1.13 9.99
C LYS A 144 -8.83 -1.52 8.55
N GLU A 145 -9.90 -1.83 7.83
CA GLU A 145 -9.82 -2.03 6.39
C GLU A 145 -9.70 -0.68 5.69
N VAL A 146 -8.68 -0.55 4.83
CA VAL A 146 -8.37 0.69 4.09
C VAL A 146 -8.19 0.35 2.62
N ILE A 147 -8.65 1.25 1.75
CA ILE A 147 -8.45 1.15 0.30
C ILE A 147 -7.38 2.15 -0.11
N ALA A 148 -6.30 1.65 -0.71
CA ALA A 148 -5.23 2.46 -1.27
C ALA A 148 -5.36 2.57 -2.79
N ASP A 149 -5.11 3.77 -3.33
CA ASP A 149 -4.84 3.97 -4.74
C ASP A 149 -3.38 3.67 -5.01
N VAL A 150 -3.10 2.68 -5.85
CA VAL A 150 -1.76 2.14 -6.04
C VAL A 150 -1.36 2.20 -7.51
N THR A 151 -0.19 2.78 -7.78
CA THR A 151 0.50 2.68 -9.06
C THR A 151 1.63 1.67 -8.94
N MET A 152 1.63 0.67 -9.80
CA MET A 152 2.65 -0.37 -9.87
C MET A 152 3.40 -0.25 -11.20
N THR A 153 4.73 -0.30 -11.16
CA THR A 153 5.60 -0.29 -12.35
C THR A 153 6.57 -1.46 -12.29
N TYR A 154 6.43 -2.40 -13.21
CA TYR A 154 7.33 -3.53 -13.36
C TYR A 154 8.48 -3.18 -14.30
N LEU A 155 9.70 -3.51 -13.92
CA LEU A 155 10.89 -3.31 -14.74
C LEU A 155 11.67 -4.62 -14.85
N ASP A 156 11.69 -5.19 -16.04
CA ASP A 156 12.56 -6.32 -16.35
C ASP A 156 14.03 -5.97 -16.05
N GLU A 157 14.79 -6.94 -15.59
CA GLU A 157 16.23 -6.76 -15.35
C GLU A 157 16.95 -6.24 -16.60
N SER A 158 17.78 -5.24 -16.41
CA SER A 158 18.61 -4.59 -17.44
C SER A 158 19.90 -4.05 -16.82
N GLU A 159 20.86 -3.67 -17.64
CA GLU A 159 22.10 -3.03 -17.17
C GLU A 159 21.85 -1.72 -16.37
N GLN A 160 20.69 -1.09 -16.56
CA GLN A 160 20.30 0.11 -15.80
C GLN A 160 19.67 -0.25 -14.45
N THR A 161 18.74 -1.22 -14.44
CA THR A 161 18.04 -1.64 -13.21
C THR A 161 18.98 -2.34 -12.23
N LYS A 162 19.96 -3.11 -12.74
CA LYS A 162 21.01 -3.75 -11.93
C LYS A 162 21.83 -2.77 -11.09
N LYS A 163 21.96 -1.50 -11.52
CA LYS A 163 22.62 -0.47 -10.72
C LYS A 163 21.87 -0.11 -9.44
N LYS A 164 20.57 -0.40 -9.38
CA LYS A 164 19.76 -0.22 -8.19
C LYS A 164 19.73 -1.48 -7.35
N ALA A 165 19.35 -2.61 -7.94
CA ALA A 165 19.35 -3.95 -7.34
C ALA A 165 19.31 -5.01 -8.46
N PRO A 166 19.85 -6.22 -8.22
CA PRO A 166 19.74 -7.35 -9.15
C PRO A 166 18.27 -7.80 -9.27
N GLY A 167 17.98 -8.58 -10.32
CA GLY A 167 16.65 -9.09 -10.62
C GLY A 167 15.70 -8.06 -11.24
N ASP A 168 14.46 -8.48 -11.46
CA ASP A 168 13.41 -7.57 -11.88
C ASP A 168 13.01 -6.66 -10.72
N LEU A 169 12.58 -5.44 -11.02
CA LEU A 169 12.18 -4.47 -10.02
C LEU A 169 10.67 -4.19 -10.10
N LEU A 170 10.05 -4.04 -8.93
CA LEU A 170 8.69 -3.54 -8.79
C LEU A 170 8.70 -2.21 -8.06
N GLY A 171 8.39 -1.14 -8.79
CA GLY A 171 8.12 0.19 -8.22
C GLY A 171 6.65 0.27 -7.78
N VAL A 172 6.41 0.73 -6.56
CA VAL A 172 5.06 0.91 -6.00
C VAL A 172 4.93 2.30 -5.42
N VAL A 173 3.84 2.98 -5.78
CA VAL A 173 3.39 4.21 -5.13
C VAL A 173 1.96 3.96 -4.65
N ALA A 174 1.76 3.95 -3.33
CA ALA A 174 0.46 3.77 -2.71
C ALA A 174 0.03 5.06 -2.00
N LYS A 175 -1.27 5.43 -2.13
CA LYS A 175 -1.85 6.61 -1.48
C LYS A 175 -3.18 6.25 -0.85
N PHE A 176 -3.37 6.66 0.40
CA PHE A 176 -4.62 6.51 1.13
C PHE A 176 -4.70 7.53 2.27
N SER A 177 -5.85 7.63 2.91
CA SER A 177 -6.03 8.45 4.10
C SER A 177 -6.59 7.63 5.24
N ILE A 178 -6.26 8.00 6.46
CA ILE A 178 -6.80 7.45 7.69
C ILE A 178 -7.37 8.57 8.56
N VAL A 179 -8.21 8.19 9.52
CA VAL A 179 -8.71 9.09 10.56
C VAL A 179 -8.10 8.66 11.89
N LEU A 180 -7.39 9.57 12.59
CA LEU A 180 -6.64 9.24 13.81
C LEU A 180 -7.53 8.66 14.91
N SER A 181 -8.73 9.22 15.10
CA SER A 181 -9.70 8.74 16.07
C SER A 181 -10.18 7.31 15.81
N ASP A 182 -10.15 6.82 14.56
CA ASP A 182 -10.42 5.43 14.22
C ASP A 182 -9.36 4.44 14.76
N TYR A 183 -8.19 4.96 15.11
CA TYR A 183 -7.05 4.20 15.65
C TYR A 183 -6.78 4.52 17.12
N GLU A 184 -7.77 5.07 17.81
CA GLU A 184 -7.68 5.44 19.24
C GLU A 184 -6.54 6.44 19.55
N VAL A 185 -6.11 7.20 18.54
CA VAL A 185 -5.15 8.29 18.70
C VAL A 185 -5.94 9.58 18.99
N GLU A 186 -6.20 9.80 20.28
CA GLU A 186 -6.97 10.94 20.77
C GLU A 186 -6.06 11.89 21.56
N HIS A 187 -5.86 13.08 21.05
CA HIS A 187 -5.08 14.12 21.72
C HIS A 187 -5.77 15.47 21.55
N MET A 188 -5.68 16.35 22.58
CA MET A 188 -6.37 17.65 22.59
C MET A 188 -6.03 18.58 21.43
N VAL A 189 -4.92 18.37 20.74
CA VAL A 189 -4.51 19.19 19.57
C VAL A 189 -5.00 18.63 18.25
N VAL A 190 -5.59 17.42 18.22
CA VAL A 190 -6.24 16.87 17.02
C VAL A 190 -7.45 17.73 16.67
N GLY A 191 -7.59 18.07 15.39
CA GLY A 191 -8.56 19.03 14.90
C GLY A 191 -8.16 20.51 15.09
N GLN A 192 -7.01 20.80 15.71
CA GLN A 192 -6.48 22.15 15.89
C GLN A 192 -5.12 22.34 15.21
N LYS A 193 -4.06 21.67 15.72
CA LYS A 193 -2.68 21.73 15.21
C LYS A 193 -2.31 20.48 14.40
N VAL A 194 -3.03 19.39 14.59
CA VAL A 194 -2.92 18.14 13.84
C VAL A 194 -4.29 17.81 13.29
N ALA A 195 -4.39 17.54 12.00
CA ALA A 195 -5.65 17.09 11.39
C ALA A 195 -6.03 15.70 11.91
N ASP A 196 -7.33 15.44 12.06
CA ASP A 196 -7.82 14.10 12.34
C ASP A 196 -7.65 13.18 11.11
N SER A 197 -7.83 13.72 9.90
CA SER A 197 -7.56 12.99 8.65
C SER A 197 -6.10 13.17 8.24
N ILE A 198 -5.39 12.05 8.11
CA ILE A 198 -3.97 11.99 7.73
C ILE A 198 -3.84 11.35 6.36
N GLU A 199 -3.18 12.05 5.44
CA GLU A 199 -2.83 11.50 4.13
C GLU A 199 -1.53 10.69 4.24
N ILE A 200 -1.52 9.49 3.66
CA ILE A 200 -0.36 8.59 3.65
C ILE A 200 0.06 8.31 2.21
N THR A 201 1.34 8.44 1.95
CA THR A 201 1.97 8.07 0.68
C THR A 201 3.15 7.15 0.94
N VAL A 202 3.13 5.96 0.34
CA VAL A 202 4.25 5.02 0.39
C VAL A 202 4.87 4.92 -1.00
N THR A 203 6.18 5.16 -1.09
CA THR A 203 6.97 5.02 -2.32
C THR A 203 8.08 4.03 -2.08
N MET A 204 8.07 2.93 -2.82
CA MET A 204 9.02 1.86 -2.61
C MET A 204 9.38 1.14 -3.91
N VAL A 205 10.57 0.56 -3.94
CA VAL A 205 11.03 -0.33 -5.02
C VAL A 205 11.57 -1.60 -4.41
N GLY A 206 11.00 -2.72 -4.80
CA GLY A 206 11.44 -4.06 -4.42
C GLY A 206 12.12 -4.79 -5.56
N SER A 207 12.85 -5.83 -5.22
CA SER A 207 13.51 -6.74 -6.16
C SER A 207 13.03 -8.18 -5.94
N ASN A 208 12.97 -8.97 -7.04
CA ASN A 208 12.70 -10.39 -7.00
C ASN A 208 13.99 -11.25 -6.99
N ALA A 209 15.16 -10.62 -6.87
CA ALA A 209 16.41 -11.37 -6.68
C ALA A 209 16.38 -12.15 -5.36
N LYS A 210 16.90 -13.39 -5.43
CA LYS A 210 17.03 -14.30 -4.27
C LYS A 210 18.41 -14.17 -3.63
#